data_45a38af83b5661a6fc8bf4d854731f61
#
_entry.id   45a38af83b5661a6fc8bf4d854731f61
#
_cell.length_a   1.000
_cell.length_b   1.000
_cell.length_c   1.000
_cell.angle_alpha   90.00
_cell.angle_beta   90.00
_cell.angle_gamma   90.00
#
_symmetry.space_group_name_H-M   'P 1'
#
loop_
_entity.id
_entity.type
_entity.pdbx_description
1 polymer ?
#
loop_
_entity_poly.entity_id
_entity_poly.type
_entity_poly.pdbx_seq_one_letter_code
_entity_poly.pdbx_strand_id
1 'polypeptide(L)'
;MNIISKEQTGGIQMGFKEGFFWGGATAANQYEGGYLSGGKGLAIQDVITGGDGRNNIPRRMALKLADGSTKFIDRRGTEVPDGAVPYVDEDTYYPSHVATDFYHHYKEDIALFAEMGFKSFRMSINWTRIFPNGDEKEPNEEGLKFYDDV
;
A
#
# COMPACT_ATOMS: atom_id res chain seq x y z
N MET A 1 11.25 -55.06 34.13
CA MET A 1 11.25 -54.16 32.97
C MET A 1 10.05 -53.24 33.14
N ASN A 2 10.25 -52.11 33.83
CA ASN A 2 9.18 -51.21 34.25
C ASN A 2 8.90 -50.18 33.14
N ILE A 3 7.70 -50.27 32.62
CA ILE A 3 7.17 -49.26 31.68
C ILE A 3 6.66 -48.10 32.54
N ILE A 4 7.43 -47.02 32.57
CA ILE A 4 6.99 -45.76 33.19
C ILE A 4 5.91 -45.15 32.29
N SER A 5 4.68 -45.15 32.77
CA SER A 5 3.57 -44.42 32.21
C SER A 5 3.90 -42.92 32.26
N LYS A 6 4.03 -42.27 31.12
CA LYS A 6 4.06 -40.80 31.04
C LYS A 6 2.70 -40.29 31.50
N GLU A 7 2.64 -39.74 32.70
CA GLU A 7 1.53 -38.88 33.12
C GLU A 7 1.41 -37.72 32.12
N GLN A 8 0.25 -37.62 31.47
CA GLN A 8 -0.12 -36.47 30.72
C GLN A 8 -0.35 -35.31 31.71
N THR A 9 0.67 -34.53 31.96
CA THR A 9 0.48 -33.22 32.55
C THR A 9 -0.32 -32.42 31.53
N GLY A 10 -1.57 -32.07 31.88
CA GLY A 10 -2.48 -31.25 31.09
C GLY A 10 -1.96 -29.81 30.98
N GLY A 11 -0.84 -29.60 30.28
CA GLY A 11 -0.34 -28.31 29.87
C GLY A 11 -1.28 -27.76 28.82
N ILE A 12 -1.75 -26.54 29.01
CA ILE A 12 -2.46 -25.79 28.01
C ILE A 12 -1.52 -25.74 26.79
N GLN A 13 -1.90 -26.42 25.69
CA GLN A 13 -1.16 -26.35 24.43
C GLN A 13 -1.33 -24.96 23.90
N MET A 14 -0.41 -24.06 24.24
CA MET A 14 -0.34 -22.70 23.69
C MET A 14 0.23 -22.76 22.27
N GLY A 15 -0.63 -22.91 21.30
CA GLY A 15 -0.26 -22.98 19.89
C GLY A 15 -1.47 -22.78 18.98
N PHE A 16 -1.18 -22.44 17.74
CA PHE A 16 -2.23 -22.35 16.72
C PHE A 16 -2.64 -23.75 16.30
N LYS A 17 -3.89 -23.91 15.84
CA LYS A 17 -4.39 -25.17 15.31
C LYS A 17 -3.54 -25.63 14.13
N GLU A 18 -3.44 -26.96 13.97
CA GLU A 18 -2.89 -27.53 12.75
C GLU A 18 -3.65 -26.98 11.52
N GLY A 19 -2.92 -26.62 10.46
CA GLY A 19 -3.49 -26.01 9.29
C GLY A 19 -3.80 -24.50 9.41
N PHE A 20 -3.35 -23.82 10.48
CA PHE A 20 -3.49 -22.39 10.60
C PHE A 20 -2.74 -21.66 9.46
N PHE A 21 -3.43 -20.74 8.78
CA PHE A 21 -2.84 -19.97 7.68
C PHE A 21 -2.03 -18.78 8.21
N TRP A 22 -0.73 -18.98 8.27
CA TRP A 22 0.21 -17.89 8.49
C TRP A 22 0.36 -17.06 7.23
N GLY A 23 0.45 -15.74 7.38
CA GLY A 23 0.59 -14.86 6.24
C GLY A 23 0.78 -13.41 6.62
N GLY A 24 0.69 -12.54 5.63
CA GLY A 24 0.87 -11.10 5.77
C GLY A 24 -0.28 -10.30 5.19
N ALA A 25 -0.31 -9.03 5.56
CA ALA A 25 -1.26 -8.06 5.02
C ALA A 25 -0.53 -6.76 4.66
N THR A 26 -0.89 -6.19 3.53
CA THR A 26 -0.34 -4.93 3.02
C THR A 26 -1.44 -4.00 2.56
N ALA A 27 -1.08 -2.73 2.34
CA ALA A 27 -1.96 -1.75 1.69
C ALA A 27 -1.26 -1.20 0.44
N ALA A 28 -1.97 -1.15 -0.68
CA ALA A 28 -1.44 -0.80 -1.99
C ALA A 28 -0.54 0.44 -1.98
N ASN A 29 -0.98 1.50 -1.35
CA ASN A 29 -0.23 2.75 -1.25
C ASN A 29 1.04 2.70 -0.37
N GLN A 30 1.26 1.60 0.34
CA GLN A 30 2.42 1.42 1.22
C GLN A 30 3.48 0.52 0.60
N TYR A 31 3.14 -0.25 -0.42
CA TYR A 31 4.07 -1.23 -0.97
C TYR A 31 4.14 -1.27 -2.50
N GLU A 32 3.06 -0.94 -3.24
CA GLU A 32 3.07 -1.10 -4.69
C GLU A 32 4.13 -0.26 -5.39
N GLY A 33 4.24 1.02 -5.08
CA GLY A 33 5.08 1.93 -5.88
C GLY A 33 4.54 2.09 -7.31
N GLY A 34 5.42 2.40 -8.25
CA GLY A 34 5.06 2.54 -9.66
C GLY A 34 3.84 3.46 -9.87
N TYR A 35 3.87 4.65 -9.25
CA TYR A 35 2.68 5.52 -9.10
C TYR A 35 2.09 6.04 -10.43
N LEU A 36 2.88 6.02 -11.52
CA LEU A 36 2.41 6.32 -12.88
C LEU A 36 2.62 5.14 -13.84
N SER A 37 3.18 4.03 -13.36
CA SER A 37 3.45 2.86 -14.20
C SER A 37 2.16 2.16 -14.60
N GLY A 38 2.13 1.60 -15.82
CA GLY A 38 0.99 0.85 -16.31
C GLY A 38 -0.28 1.69 -16.48
N GLY A 39 -0.17 2.97 -16.78
CA GLY A 39 -1.33 3.84 -16.95
C GLY A 39 -2.10 4.17 -15.68
N LYS A 40 -1.52 3.91 -14.49
CA LYS A 40 -2.14 4.24 -13.21
C LYS A 40 -2.37 5.75 -13.09
N GLY A 41 -3.56 6.14 -12.63
CA GLY A 41 -3.87 7.50 -12.22
C GLY A 41 -3.42 7.83 -10.79
N LEU A 42 -3.43 9.10 -10.43
CA LEU A 42 -3.06 9.55 -9.09
C LEU A 42 -4.11 9.12 -8.06
N ALA A 43 -3.66 8.42 -7.03
CA ALA A 43 -4.43 8.20 -5.82
C ALA A 43 -4.17 9.34 -4.82
N ILE A 44 -5.05 9.49 -3.84
CA ILE A 44 -4.89 10.53 -2.80
C ILE A 44 -3.53 10.43 -2.07
N GLN A 45 -2.98 9.24 -1.95
CA GLN A 45 -1.69 9.03 -1.28
C GLN A 45 -0.52 9.53 -2.13
N ASP A 46 -0.68 9.56 -3.45
CA ASP A 46 0.38 9.97 -4.37
C ASP A 46 0.61 11.50 -4.35
N VAL A 47 -0.31 12.25 -3.78
CA VAL A 47 -0.21 13.70 -3.58
C VAL A 47 0.05 14.10 -2.12
N ILE A 48 0.34 13.12 -1.26
CA ILE A 48 0.68 13.34 0.15
C ILE A 48 2.18 13.18 0.37
N THR A 49 2.84 14.23 0.81
CA THR A 49 4.29 14.27 1.07
C THR A 49 4.70 13.33 2.19
N GLY A 50 5.99 12.99 2.26
CA GLY A 50 6.54 12.15 3.32
C GLY A 50 6.48 12.77 4.72
N GLY A 51 6.57 14.09 4.81
CA GLY A 51 6.81 14.79 6.06
C GLY A 51 8.22 14.46 6.63
N ASP A 52 8.51 14.97 7.80
CA ASP A 52 9.71 14.61 8.55
C ASP A 52 9.42 14.67 10.06
N GLY A 53 9.24 13.50 10.65
CA GLY A 53 8.93 13.39 12.08
C GLY A 53 10.06 13.85 13.01
N ARG A 54 11.34 13.82 12.54
CA ARG A 54 12.49 14.30 13.35
C ARG A 54 12.49 15.82 13.48
N ASN A 55 12.09 16.51 12.40
CA ASN A 55 12.02 17.96 12.35
C ASN A 55 10.58 18.48 12.56
N ASN A 56 9.67 17.62 13.00
CA ASN A 56 8.27 17.96 13.24
C ASN A 56 7.56 18.57 12.00
N ILE A 57 7.96 18.12 10.80
CA ILE A 57 7.33 18.53 9.55
C ILE A 57 6.18 17.58 9.26
N PRO A 58 4.91 18.05 9.25
CA PRO A 58 3.78 17.19 8.99
C PRO A 58 3.71 16.74 7.52
N ARG A 59 2.99 15.66 7.26
CA ARG A 59 2.64 15.25 5.91
C ARG A 59 1.64 16.24 5.33
N ARG A 60 1.89 16.72 4.13
CA ARG A 60 1.12 17.78 3.45
C ARG A 60 0.64 17.32 2.09
N MET A 61 -0.33 18.04 1.55
CA MET A 61 -0.81 17.92 0.18
C MET A 61 -0.47 19.21 -0.57
N ALA A 62 0.15 19.08 -1.74
CA ALA A 62 0.36 20.21 -2.65
C ALA A 62 -0.92 20.45 -3.47
N LEU A 63 -1.36 21.69 -3.48
CA LEU A 63 -2.54 22.15 -4.23
C LEU A 63 -2.17 23.23 -5.21
N LYS A 64 -2.73 23.13 -6.41
CA LYS A 64 -2.81 24.22 -7.37
C LYS A 64 -4.16 24.90 -7.21
N LEU A 65 -4.16 26.20 -6.92
CA LEU A 65 -5.38 26.97 -6.69
C LEU A 65 -5.99 27.45 -8.01
N ALA A 66 -7.22 27.93 -7.97
CA ALA A 66 -7.95 28.42 -9.14
C ALA A 66 -7.25 29.60 -9.85
N ASP A 67 -6.47 30.40 -9.12
CA ASP A 67 -5.68 31.51 -9.67
C ASP A 67 -4.32 31.06 -10.24
N GLY A 68 -4.03 29.75 -10.23
CA GLY A 68 -2.79 29.16 -10.71
C GLY A 68 -1.64 29.16 -9.71
N SER A 69 -1.80 29.79 -8.53
CA SER A 69 -0.82 29.72 -7.46
C SER A 69 -0.79 28.33 -6.81
N THR A 70 0.28 28.02 -6.07
CA THR A 70 0.46 26.76 -5.40
C THR A 70 0.51 26.93 -3.89
N LYS A 71 -0.01 25.94 -3.16
CA LYS A 71 -0.05 25.94 -1.70
C LYS A 71 0.08 24.54 -1.14
N PHE A 72 0.83 24.38 -0.05
CA PHE A 72 0.79 23.17 0.76
C PHE A 72 -0.23 23.31 1.87
N ILE A 73 -1.08 22.32 2.04
CA ILE A 73 -1.99 22.21 3.19
C ILE A 73 -1.65 20.98 4.01
N ASP A 74 -1.92 21.04 5.29
CA ASP A 74 -1.76 19.88 6.17
C ASP A 74 -2.83 18.82 5.83
N ARG A 75 -2.42 17.55 5.83
CA ARG A 75 -3.30 16.42 5.50
C ARG A 75 -4.55 16.35 6.41
N ARG A 76 -4.43 16.80 7.64
CA ARG A 76 -5.50 16.69 8.63
C ARG A 76 -6.03 18.07 9.00
N GLY A 77 -7.36 18.20 8.96
CA GLY A 77 -8.06 19.35 9.51
C GLY A 77 -7.97 20.65 8.70
N THR A 78 -7.43 20.61 7.47
CA THR A 78 -7.43 21.75 6.59
C THR A 78 -8.42 21.54 5.46
N GLU A 79 -9.34 22.49 5.28
CA GLU A 79 -10.28 22.49 4.18
C GLU A 79 -9.56 22.74 2.85
N VAL A 80 -9.91 21.96 1.84
CA VAL A 80 -9.42 22.18 0.48
C VAL A 80 -10.15 23.36 -0.12
N PRO A 81 -9.48 24.42 -0.58
CA PRO A 81 -10.12 25.58 -1.19
C PRO A 81 -10.92 25.19 -2.43
N ASP A 82 -12.03 25.88 -2.67
CA ASP A 82 -12.86 25.68 -3.86
C ASP A 82 -12.05 25.81 -5.15
N GLY A 83 -12.21 24.85 -6.06
CA GLY A 83 -11.50 24.83 -7.34
C GLY A 83 -10.02 24.48 -7.24
N ALA A 84 -9.50 24.17 -6.05
CA ALA A 84 -8.12 23.71 -5.91
C ALA A 84 -8.00 22.23 -6.34
N VAL A 85 -6.89 21.92 -7.01
CA VAL A 85 -6.59 20.56 -7.51
C VAL A 85 -5.28 20.07 -6.88
N PRO A 86 -5.24 18.85 -6.32
CA PRO A 86 -3.99 18.24 -5.90
C PRO A 86 -3.03 18.07 -7.08
N TYR A 87 -1.73 18.28 -6.85
CA TYR A 87 -0.70 18.01 -7.85
C TYR A 87 0.56 17.43 -7.20
N VAL A 88 1.42 16.84 -8.02
CA VAL A 88 2.74 16.38 -7.59
C VAL A 88 3.74 17.52 -7.82
N ASP A 89 4.37 17.95 -6.72
CA ASP A 89 5.47 18.90 -6.75
C ASP A 89 6.78 18.12 -6.91
N GLU A 90 7.51 18.36 -8.01
CA GLU A 90 8.69 17.57 -8.41
C GLU A 90 9.85 17.66 -7.41
N ASP A 91 9.92 18.74 -6.65
CA ASP A 91 10.97 18.94 -5.63
C ASP A 91 10.65 18.31 -4.28
N THR A 92 9.50 17.61 -4.19
CA THR A 92 9.00 17.07 -2.94
C THR A 92 9.01 15.54 -2.94
N TYR A 93 9.38 14.94 -1.79
CA TYR A 93 9.36 13.50 -1.61
C TYR A 93 7.97 12.95 -1.27
N TYR A 94 7.52 11.97 -2.04
CA TYR A 94 6.26 11.24 -1.86
C TYR A 94 6.54 9.74 -1.62
N PRO A 95 6.31 9.24 -0.41
CA PRO A 95 6.66 7.84 -0.07
C PRO A 95 5.97 6.79 -0.94
N SER A 96 4.72 7.04 -1.38
CA SER A 96 3.94 6.09 -2.18
C SER A 96 4.45 5.93 -3.61
N HIS A 97 5.25 6.87 -4.13
CA HIS A 97 5.70 6.82 -5.52
C HIS A 97 6.61 5.63 -5.80
N VAL A 98 7.46 5.32 -4.84
CA VAL A 98 8.37 4.16 -4.92
C VAL A 98 7.91 3.06 -3.96
N ALA A 99 7.58 3.42 -2.71
CA ALA A 99 7.21 2.49 -1.64
C ALA A 99 8.27 1.36 -1.52
N THR A 100 7.87 0.09 -1.69
CA THR A 100 8.80 -1.05 -1.85
C THR A 100 8.93 -1.49 -3.30
N ASP A 101 8.30 -0.77 -4.21
CA ASP A 101 8.29 -1.03 -5.65
C ASP A 101 7.77 -2.42 -6.05
N PHE A 102 6.80 -2.92 -5.29
CA PHE A 102 6.18 -4.23 -5.53
C PHE A 102 5.58 -4.34 -6.94
N TYR A 103 5.15 -3.23 -7.53
CA TYR A 103 4.64 -3.22 -8.91
C TYR A 103 5.64 -3.83 -9.90
N HIS A 104 6.92 -3.56 -9.73
CA HIS A 104 7.97 -4.09 -10.59
C HIS A 104 8.59 -5.40 -10.09
N HIS A 105 8.48 -5.68 -8.77
CA HIS A 105 9.17 -6.79 -8.09
C HIS A 105 8.23 -7.87 -7.55
N TYR A 106 6.90 -7.81 -7.83
CA TYR A 106 5.91 -8.71 -7.21
C TYR A 106 6.23 -10.21 -7.37
N LYS A 107 6.88 -10.62 -8.46
CA LYS A 107 7.24 -12.04 -8.67
C LYS A 107 8.28 -12.51 -7.67
N GLU A 108 9.31 -11.72 -7.48
CA GLU A 108 10.37 -11.98 -6.51
C GLU A 108 9.84 -11.92 -5.09
N ASP A 109 9.06 -10.90 -4.77
CA ASP A 109 8.49 -10.71 -3.43
C ASP A 109 7.53 -11.84 -3.06
N ILE A 110 6.67 -12.29 -3.98
CA ILE A 110 5.77 -13.42 -3.73
C ILE A 110 6.57 -14.73 -3.56
N ALA A 111 7.66 -14.92 -4.32
CA ALA A 111 8.53 -16.07 -4.14
C ALA A 111 9.17 -16.05 -2.72
N LEU A 112 9.60 -14.89 -2.24
CA LEU A 112 10.12 -14.73 -0.87
C LEU A 112 9.03 -15.00 0.18
N PHE A 113 7.78 -14.56 -0.03
CA PHE A 113 6.67 -14.90 0.87
C PHE A 113 6.46 -16.41 0.95
N ALA A 114 6.53 -17.11 -0.18
CA ALA A 114 6.42 -18.56 -0.22
C ALA A 114 7.58 -19.25 0.54
N GLU A 115 8.82 -18.76 0.37
CA GLU A 115 9.99 -19.24 1.10
C GLU A 115 9.86 -19.02 2.61
N MET A 116 9.30 -17.87 3.04
CA MET A 116 8.96 -17.59 4.43
C MET A 116 7.83 -18.48 4.99
N GLY A 117 7.19 -19.28 4.15
CA GLY A 117 6.12 -20.20 4.54
C GLY A 117 4.74 -19.58 4.61
N PHE A 118 4.52 -18.43 3.99
CA PHE A 118 3.18 -17.81 3.91
C PHE A 118 2.19 -18.75 3.23
N LYS A 119 0.99 -18.85 3.80
CA LYS A 119 -0.15 -19.60 3.27
C LYS A 119 -1.31 -18.69 2.88
N SER A 120 -1.22 -17.41 3.26
CA SER A 120 -2.19 -16.39 2.88
C SER A 120 -1.50 -15.04 2.72
N PHE A 121 -1.98 -14.25 1.78
CA PHE A 121 -1.55 -12.88 1.56
C PHE A 121 -2.77 -12.00 1.34
N ARG A 122 -2.97 -11.03 2.21
CA ARG A 122 -4.05 -10.05 2.09
C ARG A 122 -3.50 -8.75 1.57
N MET A 123 -4.05 -8.25 0.48
CA MET A 123 -3.68 -6.97 -0.11
C MET A 123 -4.90 -6.09 -0.33
N SER A 124 -4.71 -4.80 -0.56
CA SER A 124 -5.71 -3.93 -1.14
C SER A 124 -5.40 -3.70 -2.62
N ILE A 125 -6.44 -3.45 -3.39
CA ILE A 125 -6.35 -3.06 -4.80
C ILE A 125 -6.40 -1.53 -4.88
N ASN A 126 -5.49 -0.93 -5.63
CA ASN A 126 -5.50 0.49 -5.87
C ASN A 126 -6.48 0.82 -7.00
N TRP A 127 -7.59 1.48 -6.66
CA TRP A 127 -8.64 1.78 -7.63
C TRP A 127 -8.13 2.54 -8.86
N THR A 128 -7.25 3.53 -8.65
CA THR A 128 -6.74 4.35 -9.75
C THR A 128 -5.76 3.62 -10.67
N ARG A 129 -5.36 2.40 -10.34
CA ARG A 129 -4.63 1.52 -11.27
C ARG A 129 -5.57 0.91 -12.30
N ILE A 130 -6.83 0.65 -11.90
CA ILE A 130 -7.85 0.06 -12.76
C ILE A 130 -8.67 1.15 -13.46
N PHE A 131 -9.02 2.20 -12.74
CA PHE A 131 -9.77 3.36 -13.24
C PHE A 131 -8.99 4.64 -12.93
N PRO A 132 -8.08 5.08 -13.84
CA PRO A 132 -7.14 6.16 -13.55
C PRO A 132 -7.76 7.51 -13.16
N ASN A 133 -8.91 7.88 -13.73
CA ASN A 133 -9.67 9.06 -13.34
C ASN A 133 -10.83 8.75 -12.38
N GLY A 134 -11.16 7.45 -12.23
CA GLY A 134 -12.15 6.97 -11.29
C GLY A 134 -13.56 6.77 -11.85
N ASP A 135 -13.83 7.24 -13.06
CA ASP A 135 -15.16 7.23 -13.70
C ASP A 135 -15.16 6.69 -15.15
N GLU A 136 -14.09 6.07 -15.58
CA GLU A 136 -14.03 5.42 -16.89
C GLU A 136 -15.05 4.27 -16.98
N LYS A 137 -15.60 4.08 -18.20
CA LYS A 137 -16.52 2.98 -18.48
C LYS A 137 -15.80 1.63 -18.63
N GLU A 138 -14.57 1.69 -19.13
CA GLU A 138 -13.73 0.54 -19.35
C GLU A 138 -12.50 0.61 -18.44
N PRO A 139 -12.06 -0.49 -17.88
CA PRO A 139 -10.90 -0.52 -17.01
C PRO A 139 -9.59 -0.35 -17.80
N ASN A 140 -8.55 0.08 -17.13
CA ASN A 140 -7.18 -0.01 -17.61
C ASN A 140 -6.71 -1.48 -17.59
N GLU A 141 -6.58 -2.07 -18.76
CA GLU A 141 -6.22 -3.48 -18.93
C GLU A 141 -4.85 -3.83 -18.33
N GLU A 142 -3.88 -2.91 -18.39
CA GLU A 142 -2.57 -3.14 -17.79
C GLU A 142 -2.65 -3.20 -16.27
N GLY A 143 -3.50 -2.37 -15.67
CA GLY A 143 -3.77 -2.40 -14.24
C GLY A 143 -4.49 -3.68 -13.80
N LEU A 144 -5.47 -4.16 -14.57
CA LEU A 144 -6.13 -5.46 -14.32
C LEU A 144 -5.14 -6.59 -14.42
N LYS A 145 -4.36 -6.62 -15.50
CA LYS A 145 -3.35 -7.66 -15.73
C LYS A 145 -2.33 -7.74 -14.58
N PHE A 146 -1.90 -6.62 -14.03
CA PHE A 146 -1.02 -6.63 -12.86
C PHE A 146 -1.64 -7.40 -11.68
N TYR A 147 -2.91 -7.13 -11.35
CA TYR A 147 -3.58 -7.82 -10.24
C TYR A 147 -3.89 -9.28 -10.55
N ASP A 148 -4.19 -9.62 -11.80
CA ASP A 148 -4.36 -11.01 -12.24
C ASP A 148 -3.05 -11.79 -12.09
N ASP A 149 -1.94 -11.20 -12.49
CA ASP A 149 -0.62 -11.80 -12.36
C ASP A 149 -0.22 -12.00 -10.88
N VAL A 150 -0.57 -11.04 -10.01
CA VAL A 150 -0.29 -11.12 -8.56
C VAL A 150 -1.13 -12.21 -7.92
#